data_80795b9b20ee0536c417d7ce32ef1af5
#
_entry.id   80795b9b20ee0536c417d7ce32ef1af5
#
_cell.length_a   1.000
_cell.length_b   1.000
_cell.length_c   1.000
_cell.angle_alpha   90.00
_cell.angle_beta   90.00
_cell.angle_gamma   90.00
#
_symmetry.space_group_name_H-M   'P 1'
#
loop_
_entity.id
_entity.type
_entity.pdbx_description
1 polymer ?
#
loop_
_entity_poly.entity_id
_entity_poly.type
_entity_poly.pdbx_seq_one_letter_code
_entity_poly.pdbx_strand_id
1 'polypeptide(L)'
;MPSLPTPEKKGKLSRLRIFCRYRLQFQAISSASAFFLAGGLKLGWSVLERPTVNSQKLIATHLLTIAWFVGVAAGSVLASAFVQRVSKNLAHYLSGVFLVLGGILFICAPTTFASLLCSCLLEGCAYGINQIQGIVTAGEVAHKHIRGLLVSSERIFLWLGICLQLLCTRLWFSMEPDNGYALHVNQLHGFVVILIALAALVLNITYHFESPLLLQMQQRDLAATYVMKCLQGAPYPCLEIVQKREECKQLVEYDAGQTVWMVMRKSNALPLLKLLLLRCYGTISLSLPVNRTFITASVTGLKCTINCVYLLAICGVFGSILGALCVDKYGRRNIAVISLLFSGTCAFLMGGILHYIYEQISTILLTHLTFELVVYLMFCYQIFVCAGVSMASSVYMSEAFTVAMKAKCLAAVVVCEQALQITLALILFYVDFNEPLFFFFIGVVGMVMGILALFFLPETMCMSLYESLVKFNKVPS
;
A
#
# COMPACT_ATOMS: atom_id res chain seq x y z
N MET A 1 0.91 48.65 -19.75
CA MET A 1 0.81 47.60 -18.73
C MET A 1 -0.53 46.94 -18.90
N PRO A 2 -0.63 45.70 -19.35
CA PRO A 2 -1.90 45.00 -19.38
C PRO A 2 -2.26 44.57 -17.96
N SER A 3 -3.49 44.89 -17.55
CA SER A 3 -4.10 44.60 -16.28
C SER A 3 -4.02 43.08 -15.96
N LEU A 4 -3.45 42.73 -14.80
CA LEU A 4 -3.47 41.41 -14.23
C LEU A 4 -4.92 40.89 -14.14
N PRO A 5 -5.23 39.68 -14.59
CA PRO A 5 -6.56 39.11 -14.43
C PRO A 5 -6.86 38.96 -12.92
N THR A 6 -8.01 39.49 -12.54
CA THR A 6 -8.58 39.35 -11.17
C THR A 6 -8.68 37.89 -10.78
N PRO A 7 -8.46 37.54 -9.49
CA PRO A 7 -8.55 36.16 -9.02
C PRO A 7 -9.97 35.64 -9.25
N GLU A 8 -10.09 34.64 -10.14
CA GLU A 8 -11.32 33.89 -10.37
C GLU A 8 -11.91 33.43 -9.04
N LYS A 9 -13.17 33.78 -8.80
CA LYS A 9 -13.99 33.26 -7.71
C LYS A 9 -13.80 31.74 -7.62
N LYS A 10 -13.31 31.25 -6.48
CA LYS A 10 -13.17 29.83 -6.13
C LYS A 10 -14.55 29.13 -6.13
N GLY A 11 -15.12 28.92 -7.31
CA GLY A 11 -16.22 28.00 -7.48
C GLY A 11 -15.69 26.58 -7.23
N LYS A 12 -16.34 25.79 -6.35
CA LYS A 12 -16.04 24.37 -6.16
C LYS A 12 -16.11 23.68 -7.52
N LEU A 13 -14.95 23.46 -8.16
CA LEU A 13 -14.89 22.66 -9.38
C LEU A 13 -15.49 21.29 -9.08
N SER A 14 -16.41 20.82 -9.91
CA SER A 14 -16.92 19.45 -9.78
C SER A 14 -15.75 18.46 -9.91
N ARG A 15 -15.78 17.33 -9.18
CA ARG A 15 -14.71 16.31 -9.17
C ARG A 15 -14.37 15.84 -10.60
N LEU A 16 -15.34 15.77 -11.50
CA LEU A 16 -15.16 15.45 -12.91
C LEU A 16 -14.26 16.48 -13.63
N ARG A 17 -14.43 17.77 -13.37
CA ARG A 17 -13.58 18.82 -13.97
C ARG A 17 -12.14 18.74 -13.45
N ILE A 18 -11.95 18.39 -12.16
CA ILE A 18 -10.64 18.15 -11.57
C ILE A 18 -9.97 16.95 -12.26
N PHE A 19 -10.68 15.84 -12.42
CA PHE A 19 -10.17 14.66 -13.10
C PHE A 19 -9.77 14.95 -14.55
N CYS A 20 -10.62 15.64 -15.32
CA CYS A 20 -10.31 16.03 -16.69
C CYS A 20 -9.07 16.95 -16.78
N ARG A 21 -8.93 17.91 -15.85
CA ARG A 21 -7.77 18.83 -15.82
C ARG A 21 -6.46 18.11 -15.54
N TYR A 22 -6.45 17.13 -14.63
CA TYR A 22 -5.24 16.42 -14.19
C TYR A 22 -5.12 15.00 -14.77
N ARG A 23 -5.83 14.71 -15.88
CA ARG A 23 -5.85 13.38 -16.52
C ARG A 23 -4.44 12.82 -16.74
N LEU A 24 -3.51 13.64 -17.21
CA LEU A 24 -2.13 13.21 -17.47
C LEU A 24 -1.38 12.77 -16.20
N GLN A 25 -1.71 13.32 -15.03
CA GLN A 25 -1.12 12.87 -13.76
C GLN A 25 -1.61 11.46 -13.38
N PHE A 26 -2.90 11.15 -13.60
CA PHE A 26 -3.43 9.79 -13.42
C PHE A 26 -2.82 8.80 -14.42
N GLN A 27 -2.64 9.21 -15.66
CA GLN A 27 -1.98 8.38 -16.67
C GLN A 27 -0.52 8.12 -16.34
N ALA A 28 0.21 9.11 -15.82
CA ALA A 28 1.61 8.97 -15.42
C ALA A 28 1.86 7.93 -14.31
N ILE A 29 0.87 7.66 -13.44
CA ILE A 29 0.97 6.66 -12.38
C ILE A 29 0.28 5.33 -12.72
N SER A 30 -0.34 5.21 -13.90
CA SER A 30 -1.14 4.02 -14.29
C SER A 30 -0.30 2.75 -14.32
N SER A 31 0.94 2.81 -14.79
CA SER A 31 1.88 1.70 -14.77
C SER A 31 2.18 1.24 -13.34
N ALA A 32 2.51 2.16 -12.43
CA ALA A 32 2.73 1.83 -11.02
C ALA A 32 1.50 1.19 -10.39
N SER A 33 0.30 1.68 -10.72
CA SER A 33 -0.97 1.13 -10.24
C SER A 33 -1.18 -0.32 -10.70
N ALA A 34 -0.81 -0.66 -11.93
CA ALA A 34 -0.89 -2.04 -12.43
C ALA A 34 0.09 -2.98 -11.70
N PHE A 35 1.29 -2.51 -11.34
CA PHE A 35 2.21 -3.30 -10.50
C PHE A 35 1.68 -3.48 -9.07
N PHE A 36 1.00 -2.48 -8.49
CA PHE A 36 0.34 -2.64 -7.18
C PHE A 36 -0.78 -3.67 -7.24
N LEU A 37 -1.53 -3.72 -8.35
CA LEU A 37 -2.55 -4.74 -8.58
C LEU A 37 -1.93 -6.14 -8.63
N ALA A 38 -0.77 -6.32 -9.28
CA ALA A 38 -0.03 -7.60 -9.29
C ALA A 38 0.39 -8.04 -7.88
N GLY A 39 0.85 -7.12 -7.03
CA GLY A 39 1.13 -7.42 -5.62
C GLY A 39 -0.11 -7.89 -4.85
N GLY A 40 -1.26 -7.29 -5.13
CA GLY A 40 -2.54 -7.72 -4.58
C GLY A 40 -2.96 -9.12 -5.02
N LEU A 41 -2.75 -9.47 -6.31
CA LEU A 41 -2.97 -10.83 -6.81
C LEU A 41 -2.21 -11.85 -5.99
N LYS A 42 -0.94 -11.59 -5.72
CA LYS A 42 -0.10 -12.50 -4.93
C LYS A 42 -0.60 -12.68 -3.50
N LEU A 43 -1.01 -11.60 -2.84
CA LEU A 43 -1.61 -11.69 -1.50
C LEU A 43 -2.93 -12.47 -1.53
N GLY A 44 -3.79 -12.23 -2.52
CA GLY A 44 -5.03 -13.00 -2.72
C GLY A 44 -4.77 -14.49 -2.97
N TRP A 45 -3.74 -14.83 -3.75
CA TRP A 45 -3.32 -16.20 -3.99
C TRP A 45 -2.89 -16.87 -2.67
N SER A 46 -2.09 -16.22 -1.85
CA SER A 46 -1.61 -16.78 -0.57
C SER A 46 -2.73 -17.01 0.46
N VAL A 47 -3.84 -16.32 0.36
CA VAL A 47 -5.02 -16.52 1.23
C VAL A 47 -5.82 -17.75 0.82
N LEU A 48 -5.90 -18.04 -0.49
CA LEU A 48 -6.71 -19.13 -1.05
C LEU A 48 -6.00 -20.47 -1.07
N GLU A 49 -4.69 -20.49 -1.22
CA GLU A 49 -3.89 -21.71 -1.25
C GLU A 49 -3.75 -22.33 0.15
N ARG A 50 -4.87 -22.43 0.87
CA ARG A 50 -4.88 -23.04 2.19
C ARG A 50 -5.00 -24.55 2.08
N PRO A 51 -4.15 -25.27 2.79
CA PRO A 51 -4.07 -26.69 2.66
C PRO A 51 -5.24 -27.38 3.32
N THR A 52 -5.75 -28.34 2.62
CA THR A 52 -6.36 -29.51 3.23
C THR A 52 -5.43 -30.11 4.29
N VAL A 53 -5.88 -30.21 5.52
CA VAL A 53 -5.51 -31.07 6.66
C VAL A 53 -4.06 -31.60 6.81
N ASN A 54 -3.16 -31.42 5.86
CA ASN A 54 -1.80 -32.00 5.94
C ASN A 54 -0.79 -30.95 6.45
N SER A 55 -0.25 -31.15 7.66
CA SER A 55 0.66 -30.23 8.35
C SER A 55 1.90 -29.82 7.52
N GLN A 56 2.45 -30.73 6.71
CA GLN A 56 3.59 -30.44 5.85
C GLN A 56 3.26 -29.45 4.71
N LYS A 57 2.07 -29.58 4.10
CA LYS A 57 1.59 -28.62 3.09
C LYS A 57 1.34 -27.23 3.69
N LEU A 58 0.86 -27.19 4.93
CA LEU A 58 0.65 -25.94 5.66
C LEU A 58 1.96 -25.16 5.83
N ILE A 59 3.02 -25.81 6.30
CA ILE A 59 4.35 -25.19 6.47
C ILE A 59 4.88 -24.68 5.13
N ALA A 60 4.75 -25.46 4.05
CA ALA A 60 5.19 -25.06 2.72
C ALA A 60 4.49 -23.77 2.24
N THR A 61 3.17 -23.66 2.38
CA THR A 61 2.41 -22.47 1.96
C THR A 61 2.84 -21.22 2.74
N HIS A 62 3.09 -21.35 4.02
CA HIS A 62 3.53 -20.23 4.82
C HIS A 62 4.97 -19.78 4.47
N LEU A 63 5.86 -20.72 4.16
CA LEU A 63 7.19 -20.39 3.65
C LEU A 63 7.12 -19.64 2.32
N LEU A 64 6.18 -19.97 1.43
CA LEU A 64 5.95 -19.24 0.18
C LEU A 64 5.48 -17.80 0.44
N THR A 65 4.62 -17.60 1.44
CA THR A 65 4.17 -16.25 1.84
C THR A 65 5.33 -15.44 2.45
N ILE A 66 6.15 -16.07 3.32
CA ILE A 66 7.35 -15.43 3.89
C ILE A 66 8.33 -15.07 2.79
N ALA A 67 8.54 -15.93 1.79
CA ALA A 67 9.42 -15.66 0.65
C ALA A 67 9.00 -14.40 -0.12
N TRP A 68 7.69 -14.19 -0.30
CA TRP A 68 7.20 -12.96 -0.91
C TRP A 68 7.56 -11.72 -0.08
N PHE A 69 7.37 -11.74 1.24
CA PHE A 69 7.77 -10.63 2.11
C PHE A 69 9.28 -10.35 2.06
N VAL A 70 10.10 -11.40 2.03
CA VAL A 70 11.56 -11.28 1.84
C VAL A 70 11.88 -10.64 0.48
N GLY A 71 11.20 -11.06 -0.57
CA GLY A 71 11.31 -10.47 -1.90
C GLY A 71 10.98 -8.98 -1.90
N VAL A 72 9.87 -8.57 -1.25
CA VAL A 72 9.47 -7.15 -1.15
C VAL A 72 10.54 -6.33 -0.42
N ALA A 73 11.07 -6.83 0.68
CA ALA A 73 12.15 -6.17 1.42
C ALA A 73 13.41 -6.02 0.54
N ALA A 74 13.84 -7.08 -0.13
CA ALA A 74 15.00 -7.05 -1.03
C ALA A 74 14.80 -6.09 -2.21
N GLY A 75 13.63 -6.12 -2.85
CA GLY A 75 13.28 -5.21 -3.95
C GLY A 75 13.25 -3.75 -3.52
N SER A 76 12.75 -3.44 -2.32
CA SER A 76 12.73 -2.07 -1.79
C SER A 76 14.14 -1.53 -1.50
N VAL A 77 15.02 -2.37 -0.94
CA VAL A 77 16.44 -2.02 -0.72
C VAL A 77 17.13 -1.79 -2.05
N LEU A 78 16.93 -2.68 -3.02
CA LEU A 78 17.47 -2.52 -4.37
C LEU A 78 17.01 -1.19 -4.99
N ALA A 79 15.71 -0.89 -4.95
CA ALA A 79 15.17 0.36 -5.48
C ALA A 79 15.79 1.60 -4.81
N SER A 80 16.03 1.56 -3.50
CA SER A 80 16.62 2.68 -2.75
C SER A 80 18.00 3.10 -3.26
N ALA A 81 18.72 2.18 -3.89
CA ALA A 81 20.07 2.43 -4.40
C ALA A 81 20.06 3.22 -5.72
N PHE A 82 19.04 3.05 -6.56
CA PHE A 82 19.05 3.60 -7.92
C PHE A 82 17.92 4.58 -8.27
N VAL A 83 16.74 4.51 -7.61
CA VAL A 83 15.55 5.31 -7.98
C VAL A 83 15.79 6.83 -8.03
N GLN A 84 16.71 7.36 -7.23
CA GLN A 84 17.05 8.78 -7.22
C GLN A 84 18.17 9.16 -8.20
N ARG A 85 18.87 8.18 -8.78
CA ARG A 85 20.03 8.41 -9.65
C ARG A 85 19.74 8.12 -11.10
N VAL A 86 18.86 7.17 -11.35
CA VAL A 86 18.53 6.65 -12.68
C VAL A 86 17.10 7.01 -13.04
N SER A 87 16.80 7.01 -14.34
CA SER A 87 15.43 7.21 -14.83
C SER A 87 14.46 6.25 -14.16
N LYS A 88 13.32 6.77 -13.75
CA LYS A 88 12.25 6.00 -13.12
C LYS A 88 11.66 4.94 -14.05
N ASN A 89 11.81 5.13 -15.35
CA ASN A 89 11.42 4.17 -16.36
C ASN A 89 12.13 2.81 -16.21
N LEU A 90 13.43 2.83 -15.88
CA LEU A 90 14.20 1.58 -15.65
C LEU A 90 13.64 0.75 -14.51
N ALA A 91 13.17 1.39 -13.42
CA ALA A 91 12.56 0.68 -12.29
C ALA A 91 11.30 -0.09 -12.71
N HIS A 92 10.46 0.51 -13.56
CA HIS A 92 9.27 -0.17 -14.09
C HIS A 92 9.63 -1.33 -15.02
N TYR A 93 10.64 -1.18 -15.89
CA TYR A 93 11.11 -2.30 -16.72
C TYR A 93 11.64 -3.45 -15.88
N LEU A 94 12.44 -3.16 -14.85
CA LEU A 94 12.98 -4.18 -13.95
C LEU A 94 11.87 -4.91 -13.20
N SER A 95 10.87 -4.18 -12.66
CA SER A 95 9.69 -4.77 -12.04
C SER A 95 8.91 -5.65 -13.02
N GLY A 96 8.72 -5.19 -14.26
CA GLY A 96 8.05 -5.95 -15.31
C GLY A 96 8.76 -7.27 -15.63
N VAL A 97 10.08 -7.23 -15.79
CA VAL A 97 10.88 -8.43 -16.03
C VAL A 97 10.74 -9.44 -14.90
N PHE A 98 10.84 -8.98 -13.63
CA PHE A 98 10.70 -9.89 -12.49
C PHE A 98 9.30 -10.50 -12.39
N LEU A 99 8.22 -9.74 -12.68
CA LEU A 99 6.87 -10.29 -12.72
C LEU A 99 6.67 -11.32 -13.84
N VAL A 100 7.20 -11.04 -15.04
CA VAL A 100 7.09 -11.98 -16.17
C VAL A 100 7.84 -13.27 -15.86
N LEU A 101 9.07 -13.18 -15.33
CA LEU A 101 9.85 -14.35 -14.93
C LEU A 101 9.15 -15.16 -13.83
N GLY A 102 8.61 -14.47 -12.80
CA GLY A 102 7.83 -15.10 -11.74
C GLY A 102 6.61 -15.84 -12.29
N GLY A 103 5.82 -15.17 -13.15
CA GLY A 103 4.66 -15.78 -13.80
C GLY A 103 5.01 -16.99 -14.68
N ILE A 104 6.10 -16.94 -15.45
CA ILE A 104 6.59 -18.09 -16.23
C ILE A 104 6.90 -19.29 -15.33
N LEU A 105 7.56 -19.05 -14.19
CA LEU A 105 7.86 -20.13 -13.23
C LEU A 105 6.59 -20.74 -12.64
N PHE A 106 5.55 -19.95 -12.37
CA PHE A 106 4.23 -20.46 -11.94
C PHE A 106 3.56 -21.33 -13.02
N ILE A 107 3.75 -21.00 -14.29
CA ILE A 107 3.16 -21.75 -15.41
C ILE A 107 3.92 -23.06 -15.68
N CYS A 108 5.26 -22.98 -15.75
CA CYS A 108 6.11 -24.11 -16.16
C CYS A 108 6.21 -25.22 -15.10
N ALA A 109 6.20 -24.85 -13.82
CA ALA A 109 6.37 -25.81 -12.72
C ALA A 109 5.41 -25.51 -11.55
N PRO A 110 4.09 -25.66 -11.75
CA PRO A 110 3.06 -25.22 -10.82
C PRO A 110 3.00 -25.99 -9.50
N THR A 111 3.63 -27.15 -9.42
CA THR A 111 3.60 -28.03 -8.25
C THR A 111 4.94 -28.14 -7.53
N THR A 112 6.03 -27.68 -8.15
CA THR A 112 7.38 -27.73 -7.56
C THR A 112 7.61 -26.61 -6.56
N PHE A 113 7.89 -26.97 -5.30
CA PHE A 113 8.11 -26.00 -4.22
C PHE A 113 9.21 -24.99 -4.54
N ALA A 114 10.34 -25.45 -5.08
CA ALA A 114 11.46 -24.54 -5.42
C ALA A 114 11.09 -23.50 -6.49
N SER A 115 10.31 -23.90 -7.51
CA SER A 115 9.82 -22.98 -8.54
C SER A 115 8.88 -21.95 -7.95
N LEU A 116 7.92 -22.37 -7.13
CA LEU A 116 6.99 -21.49 -6.45
C LEU A 116 7.71 -20.52 -5.50
N LEU A 117 8.73 -21.00 -4.78
CA LEU A 117 9.55 -20.16 -3.90
C LEU A 117 10.27 -19.07 -4.67
N CYS A 118 10.95 -19.42 -5.77
CA CYS A 118 11.62 -18.46 -6.65
C CYS A 118 10.63 -17.46 -7.26
N SER A 119 9.47 -17.91 -7.70
CA SER A 119 8.40 -17.04 -8.22
C SER A 119 7.95 -16.04 -7.17
N CYS A 120 7.69 -16.48 -5.94
CA CYS A 120 7.27 -15.60 -4.84
C CYS A 120 8.34 -14.53 -4.53
N LEU A 121 9.62 -14.91 -4.53
CA LEU A 121 10.73 -13.97 -4.35
C LEU A 121 10.77 -12.93 -5.48
N LEU A 122 10.65 -13.36 -6.73
CA LEU A 122 10.69 -12.45 -7.90
C LEU A 122 9.51 -11.49 -7.91
N GLU A 123 8.29 -11.97 -7.69
CA GLU A 123 7.09 -11.13 -7.61
C GLU A 123 7.17 -10.16 -6.42
N GLY A 124 7.71 -10.62 -5.28
CA GLY A 124 7.99 -9.77 -4.12
C GLY A 124 8.99 -8.66 -4.48
N CYS A 125 10.10 -8.99 -5.13
CA CYS A 125 11.09 -8.01 -5.58
C CYS A 125 10.47 -6.97 -6.53
N ALA A 126 9.67 -7.41 -7.49
CA ALA A 126 8.96 -6.52 -8.41
C ALA A 126 8.05 -5.53 -7.65
N TYR A 127 7.26 -6.04 -6.71
CA TYR A 127 6.39 -5.20 -5.88
C TYR A 127 7.19 -4.22 -5.03
N GLY A 128 8.27 -4.66 -4.36
CA GLY A 128 9.13 -3.82 -3.53
C GLY A 128 9.78 -2.68 -4.31
N ILE A 129 10.29 -2.95 -5.52
CA ILE A 129 10.84 -1.92 -6.41
C ILE A 129 9.76 -0.91 -6.77
N ASN A 130 8.60 -1.39 -7.20
CA ASN A 130 7.51 -0.51 -7.60
C ASN A 130 6.93 0.28 -6.42
N GLN A 131 6.92 -0.26 -5.21
CA GLN A 131 6.40 0.42 -4.02
C GLN A 131 7.20 1.70 -3.73
N ILE A 132 8.54 1.63 -3.78
CA ILE A 132 9.39 2.81 -3.62
C ILE A 132 9.21 3.77 -4.79
N GLN A 133 9.36 3.26 -6.01
CA GLN A 133 9.27 4.04 -7.24
C GLN A 133 7.90 4.71 -7.41
N GLY A 134 6.81 3.95 -7.24
CA GLY A 134 5.44 4.42 -7.45
C GLY A 134 5.04 5.52 -6.46
N ILE A 135 5.35 5.34 -5.16
CA ILE A 135 5.07 6.35 -4.13
C ILE A 135 5.86 7.64 -4.38
N VAL A 136 7.16 7.51 -4.71
CA VAL A 136 8.01 8.67 -5.03
C VAL A 136 7.45 9.41 -6.25
N THR A 137 7.17 8.70 -7.33
CA THR A 137 6.64 9.30 -8.58
C THR A 137 5.28 9.94 -8.34
N ALA A 138 4.35 9.24 -7.68
CA ALA A 138 3.03 9.79 -7.39
C ALA A 138 3.10 11.08 -6.57
N GLY A 139 3.98 11.14 -5.56
CA GLY A 139 4.17 12.34 -4.74
C GLY A 139 4.75 13.53 -5.51
N GLU A 140 5.71 13.29 -6.44
CA GLU A 140 6.41 14.33 -7.19
C GLU A 140 5.62 14.86 -8.39
N VAL A 141 4.87 13.98 -9.08
CA VAL A 141 4.04 14.32 -10.23
C VAL A 141 2.74 15.01 -9.80
N ALA A 142 2.18 14.61 -8.66
CA ALA A 142 0.87 15.05 -8.21
C ALA A 142 0.80 16.54 -7.88
N HIS A 143 -0.33 17.15 -8.28
CA HIS A 143 -0.70 18.47 -7.79
C HIS A 143 -1.17 18.42 -6.33
N LYS A 144 -0.86 19.45 -5.51
CA LYS A 144 -1.12 19.47 -4.06
C LYS A 144 -2.57 19.15 -3.63
N HIS A 145 -3.56 19.44 -4.49
CA HIS A 145 -4.99 19.19 -4.20
C HIS A 145 -5.48 17.78 -4.49
N ILE A 146 -4.71 16.99 -5.24
CA ILE A 146 -5.08 15.60 -5.61
C ILE A 146 -3.99 14.61 -5.26
N ARG A 147 -2.95 15.04 -4.55
CA ARG A 147 -1.80 14.19 -4.18
C ARG A 147 -2.24 13.01 -3.33
N GLY A 148 -3.14 13.24 -2.38
CA GLY A 148 -3.69 12.16 -1.57
C GLY A 148 -4.34 11.09 -2.41
N LEU A 149 -5.22 11.47 -3.35
CA LEU A 149 -5.89 10.54 -4.24
C LEU A 149 -4.91 9.76 -5.14
N LEU A 150 -3.89 10.43 -5.72
CA LEU A 150 -2.94 9.76 -6.58
C LEU A 150 -2.06 8.76 -5.82
N VAL A 151 -1.53 9.14 -4.66
CA VAL A 151 -0.70 8.25 -3.84
C VAL A 151 -1.51 7.10 -3.25
N SER A 152 -2.79 7.32 -2.96
CA SER A 152 -3.72 6.28 -2.49
C SER A 152 -3.92 5.13 -3.50
N SER A 153 -3.54 5.32 -4.77
CA SER A 153 -3.60 4.25 -5.79
C SER A 153 -2.84 2.99 -5.35
N GLU A 154 -1.76 3.10 -4.58
CA GLU A 154 -1.04 1.96 -4.00
C GLU A 154 -2.00 1.00 -3.28
N ARG A 155 -2.80 1.52 -2.36
CA ARG A 155 -3.69 0.67 -1.54
C ARG A 155 -4.96 0.26 -2.27
N ILE A 156 -5.51 1.13 -3.10
CA ILE A 156 -6.70 0.78 -3.90
C ILE A 156 -6.39 -0.39 -4.83
N PHE A 157 -5.30 -0.31 -5.61
CA PHE A 157 -4.96 -1.35 -6.57
C PHE A 157 -4.46 -2.63 -5.90
N LEU A 158 -3.82 -2.54 -4.71
CA LEU A 158 -3.49 -3.72 -3.90
C LEU A 158 -4.77 -4.50 -3.54
N TRP A 159 -5.79 -3.84 -2.97
CA TRP A 159 -7.04 -4.50 -2.60
C TRP A 159 -7.85 -4.98 -3.81
N LEU A 160 -7.84 -4.21 -4.91
CA LEU A 160 -8.43 -4.66 -6.17
C LEU A 160 -7.75 -5.93 -6.70
N GLY A 161 -6.43 -6.03 -6.57
CA GLY A 161 -5.68 -7.23 -6.94
C GLY A 161 -6.07 -8.44 -6.09
N ILE A 162 -6.22 -8.27 -4.77
CA ILE A 162 -6.71 -9.33 -3.88
C ILE A 162 -8.10 -9.80 -4.35
N CYS A 163 -9.04 -8.88 -4.57
CA CYS A 163 -10.38 -9.22 -5.07
C CYS A 163 -10.34 -9.95 -6.42
N LEU A 164 -9.51 -9.47 -7.34
CA LEU A 164 -9.38 -10.07 -8.67
C LEU A 164 -8.87 -11.51 -8.59
N GLN A 165 -7.83 -11.77 -7.79
CA GLN A 165 -7.30 -13.12 -7.60
C GLN A 165 -8.34 -14.06 -7.01
N LEU A 166 -9.03 -13.60 -5.96
CA LEU A 166 -10.09 -14.37 -5.31
C LEU A 166 -11.19 -14.72 -6.33
N LEU A 167 -11.63 -13.75 -7.14
CA LEU A 167 -12.65 -13.94 -8.18
C LEU A 167 -12.18 -14.93 -9.26
N CYS A 168 -10.96 -14.76 -9.79
CA CYS A 168 -10.39 -15.66 -10.79
C CYS A 168 -10.33 -17.10 -10.28
N THR A 169 -9.88 -17.30 -9.05
CA THR A 169 -9.80 -18.65 -8.46
C THR A 169 -11.19 -19.25 -8.25
N ARG A 170 -12.19 -18.47 -7.83
CA ARG A 170 -13.56 -18.98 -7.69
C ARG A 170 -14.18 -19.39 -9.02
N LEU A 171 -14.04 -18.54 -10.04
CA LEU A 171 -14.54 -18.85 -11.39
C LEU A 171 -13.88 -20.10 -11.93
N TRP A 172 -12.58 -20.26 -11.68
CA TRP A 172 -11.83 -21.45 -12.07
C TRP A 172 -12.41 -22.72 -11.46
N PHE A 173 -12.60 -22.77 -10.13
CA PHE A 173 -13.19 -23.93 -9.46
C PHE A 173 -14.64 -24.21 -9.89
N SER A 174 -15.39 -23.20 -10.30
CA SER A 174 -16.76 -23.40 -10.81
C SER A 174 -16.80 -23.95 -12.24
N MET A 175 -15.70 -23.83 -12.99
CA MET A 175 -15.58 -24.30 -14.38
C MET A 175 -14.77 -25.60 -14.51
N GLU A 176 -14.30 -26.17 -13.38
CA GLU A 176 -13.47 -27.36 -13.39
C GLU A 176 -14.26 -28.51 -14.05
N PRO A 177 -13.88 -28.97 -15.25
CA PRO A 177 -14.58 -30.03 -15.93
C PRO A 177 -14.20 -31.39 -15.30
N ASP A 178 -15.12 -32.31 -15.19
CA ASP A 178 -14.91 -33.71 -14.75
C ASP A 178 -13.85 -34.49 -15.57
N ASN A 179 -13.30 -33.85 -16.60
CA ASN A 179 -12.42 -34.46 -17.61
C ASN A 179 -10.97 -33.99 -17.50
N GLY A 180 -10.25 -34.27 -16.45
CA GLY A 180 -8.78 -34.49 -16.36
C GLY A 180 -7.76 -33.52 -17.01
N TYR A 181 -8.15 -32.49 -17.75
CA TYR A 181 -7.28 -31.55 -18.46
C TYR A 181 -7.35 -30.09 -17.92
N ALA A 182 -7.72 -29.91 -16.68
CA ALA A 182 -7.80 -28.58 -16.10
C ALA A 182 -6.40 -28.01 -15.81
N LEU A 183 -6.16 -26.75 -16.22
CA LEU A 183 -4.99 -25.98 -15.82
C LEU A 183 -4.91 -25.91 -14.28
N HIS A 184 -3.74 -26.02 -13.69
CA HIS A 184 -3.58 -25.88 -12.26
C HIS A 184 -3.83 -24.43 -11.81
N VAL A 185 -4.40 -24.19 -10.61
CA VAL A 185 -4.68 -22.85 -10.06
C VAL A 185 -3.43 -21.96 -10.07
N ASN A 186 -2.25 -22.53 -9.84
CA ASN A 186 -0.99 -21.79 -9.90
C ASN A 186 -0.64 -21.33 -11.32
N GLN A 187 -0.99 -22.11 -12.35
CA GLN A 187 -0.83 -21.70 -13.74
C GLN A 187 -1.77 -20.54 -14.08
N LEU A 188 -3.00 -20.57 -13.59
CA LEU A 188 -3.94 -19.46 -13.76
C LEU A 188 -3.38 -18.16 -13.15
N HIS A 189 -2.83 -18.22 -11.92
CA HIS A 189 -2.17 -17.09 -11.29
C HIS A 189 -1.03 -16.57 -12.16
N GLY A 190 -0.14 -17.44 -12.64
CA GLY A 190 0.98 -17.06 -13.51
C GLY A 190 0.53 -16.36 -14.80
N PHE A 191 -0.52 -16.88 -15.48
CA PHE A 191 -1.09 -16.22 -16.67
C PHE A 191 -1.61 -14.82 -16.38
N VAL A 192 -2.38 -14.65 -15.31
CA VAL A 192 -2.95 -13.34 -14.93
C VAL A 192 -1.83 -12.36 -14.57
N VAL A 193 -0.80 -12.79 -13.84
CA VAL A 193 0.35 -11.95 -13.48
C VAL A 193 1.11 -11.48 -14.72
N ILE A 194 1.40 -12.38 -15.69
CA ILE A 194 2.08 -12.02 -16.94
C ILE A 194 1.24 -11.01 -17.72
N LEU A 195 -0.07 -11.21 -17.81
CA LEU A 195 -0.97 -10.31 -18.55
C LEU A 195 -0.96 -8.89 -17.93
N ILE A 196 -0.99 -8.80 -16.62
CA ILE A 196 -0.91 -7.52 -15.91
C ILE A 196 0.49 -6.90 -16.05
N ALA A 197 1.56 -7.71 -16.00
CA ALA A 197 2.92 -7.21 -16.21
C ALA A 197 3.10 -6.59 -17.60
N LEU A 198 2.59 -7.26 -18.64
CA LEU A 198 2.61 -6.73 -20.01
C LEU A 198 1.77 -5.46 -20.15
N ALA A 199 0.58 -5.44 -19.55
CA ALA A 199 -0.24 -4.23 -19.51
C ALA A 199 0.46 -3.06 -18.81
N ALA A 200 1.12 -3.32 -17.67
CA ALA A 200 1.90 -2.33 -16.95
C ALA A 200 3.07 -1.78 -17.78
N LEU A 201 3.77 -2.63 -18.52
CA LEU A 201 4.85 -2.21 -19.43
C LEU A 201 4.33 -1.38 -20.60
N VAL A 202 3.20 -1.75 -21.20
CA VAL A 202 2.55 -0.95 -22.26
C VAL A 202 2.13 0.42 -21.72
N LEU A 203 1.51 0.47 -20.54
CA LEU A 203 1.15 1.74 -19.88
C LEU A 203 2.38 2.59 -19.58
N ASN A 204 3.49 1.97 -19.19
CA ASN A 204 4.74 2.69 -18.97
C ASN A 204 5.31 3.28 -20.26
N ILE A 205 5.30 2.54 -21.36
CA ILE A 205 5.78 3.04 -22.66
C ILE A 205 4.93 4.20 -23.15
N THR A 206 3.60 4.13 -22.97
CA THR A 206 2.66 5.11 -23.53
C THR A 206 2.52 6.38 -22.69
N TYR A 207 2.59 6.28 -21.34
CA TYR A 207 2.24 7.37 -20.44
C TYR A 207 3.35 7.75 -19.45
N HIS A 208 4.59 7.29 -19.66
CA HIS A 208 5.68 7.62 -18.77
C HIS A 208 6.04 9.12 -18.85
N PHE A 209 6.06 9.77 -17.70
CA PHE A 209 6.66 11.08 -17.48
C PHE A 209 7.74 10.98 -16.42
N GLU A 210 8.93 11.47 -16.76
CA GLU A 210 10.00 11.56 -15.77
C GLU A 210 9.64 12.59 -14.69
N SER A 211 10.12 12.39 -13.47
CA SER A 211 9.84 13.32 -12.39
C SER A 211 10.44 14.70 -12.65
N PRO A 212 9.66 15.80 -12.52
CA PRO A 212 10.19 17.15 -12.63
C PRO A 212 11.32 17.42 -11.63
N LEU A 213 11.24 16.85 -10.42
CA LEU A 213 12.25 16.99 -9.39
C LEU A 213 13.55 16.30 -9.75
N LEU A 214 13.51 15.07 -10.30
CA LEU A 214 14.68 14.34 -10.77
C LEU A 214 15.39 15.10 -11.91
N LEU A 215 14.61 15.61 -12.87
CA LEU A 215 15.13 16.41 -13.98
C LEU A 215 15.85 17.68 -13.49
N GLN A 216 15.34 18.30 -12.44
CA GLN A 216 15.93 19.49 -11.84
C GLN A 216 17.22 19.17 -11.06
N MET A 217 17.26 18.03 -10.35
CA MET A 217 18.51 17.50 -9.75
C MET A 217 19.59 17.23 -10.79
N GLN A 218 19.20 16.82 -12.00
CA GLN A 218 20.10 16.61 -13.14
C GLN A 218 20.43 17.91 -13.90
N GLN A 219 20.04 19.08 -13.40
CA GLN A 219 20.24 20.40 -14.03
C GLN A 219 19.58 20.53 -15.43
N ARG A 220 18.54 19.75 -15.70
CA ARG A 220 17.79 19.74 -16.97
C ARG A 220 16.54 20.61 -16.85
N ASP A 221 16.69 21.89 -16.56
CA ASP A 221 15.62 22.85 -16.24
C ASP A 221 14.54 22.98 -17.34
N LEU A 222 14.96 22.97 -18.61
CA LEU A 222 14.04 23.05 -19.73
C LEU A 222 13.12 21.83 -19.82
N ALA A 223 13.70 20.62 -19.66
CA ALA A 223 12.94 19.39 -19.63
C ALA A 223 11.99 19.33 -18.43
N ALA A 224 12.44 19.75 -17.23
CA ALA A 224 11.62 19.82 -16.04
C ALA A 224 10.40 20.75 -16.24
N THR A 225 10.63 21.96 -16.82
CA THR A 225 9.57 22.93 -17.12
C THR A 225 8.59 22.38 -18.15
N TYR A 226 9.05 21.68 -19.16
CA TYR A 226 8.21 21.04 -20.18
C TYR A 226 7.28 19.98 -19.56
N VAL A 227 7.84 19.10 -18.72
CA VAL A 227 7.05 18.06 -18.04
C VAL A 227 6.02 18.70 -17.09
N MET A 228 6.39 19.72 -16.32
CA MET A 228 5.46 20.45 -15.45
C MET A 228 4.28 21.03 -16.25
N LYS A 229 4.58 21.63 -17.43
CA LYS A 229 3.55 22.16 -18.35
C LYS A 229 2.59 21.05 -18.82
N CYS A 230 3.11 19.94 -19.26
CA CYS A 230 2.30 18.80 -19.70
C CYS A 230 1.40 18.29 -18.58
N LEU A 231 1.96 18.04 -17.38
CA LEU A 231 1.24 17.48 -16.24
C LEU A 231 0.15 18.39 -15.67
N GLN A 232 0.30 19.71 -15.78
CA GLN A 232 -0.69 20.67 -15.28
C GLN A 232 -1.74 21.05 -16.32
N GLY A 233 -1.52 20.74 -17.60
CA GLY A 233 -2.44 21.07 -18.68
C GLY A 233 -2.70 22.58 -18.80
N ALA A 234 -1.74 23.42 -18.35
CA ALA A 234 -1.88 24.86 -18.32
C ALA A 234 -0.98 25.54 -19.37
N PRO A 235 -1.44 26.64 -20.03
CA PRO A 235 -0.60 27.42 -20.92
C PRO A 235 0.55 28.08 -20.15
N TYR A 236 1.71 28.20 -20.80
CA TYR A 236 2.87 28.90 -20.23
C TYR A 236 2.91 30.36 -20.72
N PRO A 237 3.27 31.35 -19.89
CA PRO A 237 3.67 31.24 -18.48
C PRO A 237 2.45 31.22 -17.53
N CYS A 238 2.39 30.23 -16.64
CA CYS A 238 1.37 30.11 -15.62
C CYS A 238 2.02 30.22 -14.22
N LEU A 239 1.40 30.98 -13.32
CA LEU A 239 1.89 31.15 -11.96
C LEU A 239 2.10 29.84 -11.23
N GLU A 240 1.21 28.86 -11.44
CA GLU A 240 1.30 27.52 -10.83
C GLU A 240 2.59 26.77 -11.25
N ILE A 241 3.04 26.93 -12.51
CA ILE A 241 4.27 26.29 -13.02
C ILE A 241 5.50 26.97 -12.41
N VAL A 242 5.49 28.30 -12.31
CA VAL A 242 6.58 29.06 -11.70
C VAL A 242 6.72 28.70 -10.23
N GLN A 243 5.62 28.64 -9.49
CA GLN A 243 5.60 28.23 -8.09
C GLN A 243 6.12 26.79 -7.91
N LYS A 244 5.68 25.84 -8.73
CA LYS A 244 6.14 24.44 -8.67
C LYS A 244 7.64 24.32 -8.99
N ARG A 245 8.15 25.11 -9.93
CA ARG A 245 9.58 25.15 -10.24
C ARG A 245 10.40 25.68 -9.06
N GLU A 246 9.92 26.75 -8.43
CA GLU A 246 10.59 27.33 -7.26
C GLU A 246 10.57 26.34 -6.07
N GLU A 247 9.44 25.69 -5.82
CA GLU A 247 9.34 24.64 -4.82
C GLU A 247 10.36 23.50 -5.06
N CYS A 248 10.50 23.04 -6.31
CA CYS A 248 11.47 22.00 -6.64
C CYS A 248 12.92 22.46 -6.39
N LYS A 249 13.27 23.72 -6.67
CA LYS A 249 14.58 24.29 -6.36
C LYS A 249 14.85 24.31 -4.86
N GLN A 250 13.90 24.82 -4.09
CA GLN A 250 14.00 24.86 -2.62
C GLN A 250 14.19 23.46 -2.02
N LEU A 251 13.50 22.45 -2.56
CA LEU A 251 13.67 21.06 -2.13
C LEU A 251 15.05 20.50 -2.44
N VAL A 252 15.63 20.84 -3.60
CA VAL A 252 16.98 20.39 -3.98
C VAL A 252 18.04 21.10 -3.14
N GLU A 253 17.87 22.39 -2.88
CA GLU A 253 18.79 23.21 -2.11
C GLU A 253 18.75 22.89 -0.61
N TYR A 254 17.64 22.40 -0.10
CA TYR A 254 17.44 22.12 1.34
C TYR A 254 18.49 21.19 1.93
N ASP A 255 18.92 20.17 1.18
CA ASP A 255 19.93 19.19 1.59
C ASP A 255 21.33 19.49 1.05
N ALA A 256 21.48 20.55 0.26
CA ALA A 256 22.75 20.88 -0.40
C ALA A 256 23.86 21.16 0.62
N GLY A 257 25.02 20.51 0.43
CA GLY A 257 26.17 20.72 1.28
C GLY A 257 26.17 20.01 2.64
N GLN A 258 25.12 19.24 2.96
CA GLN A 258 25.04 18.49 4.22
C GLN A 258 25.51 17.03 4.03
N THR A 259 26.13 16.46 5.08
CA THR A 259 26.47 15.03 5.07
C THR A 259 25.22 14.16 5.23
N VAL A 260 25.22 12.97 4.63
CA VAL A 260 24.10 12.01 4.68
C VAL A 260 23.65 11.71 6.13
N TRP A 261 24.62 11.58 7.04
CA TRP A 261 24.35 11.34 8.45
C TRP A 261 23.64 12.52 9.14
N MET A 262 24.06 13.73 8.82
CA MET A 262 23.46 14.96 9.38
C MET A 262 22.03 15.14 8.88
N VAL A 263 21.78 14.94 7.57
CA VAL A 263 20.46 14.99 6.96
C VAL A 263 19.53 13.92 7.56
N MET A 264 20.05 12.72 7.79
CA MET A 264 19.26 11.64 8.42
C MET A 264 18.85 12.02 9.84
N ARG A 265 19.79 12.43 10.68
CA ARG A 265 19.53 12.74 12.09
C ARG A 265 18.65 13.97 12.27
N LYS A 266 18.91 15.04 11.51
CA LYS A 266 18.26 16.34 11.69
C LYS A 266 16.86 16.39 11.06
N SER A 267 16.70 15.83 9.85
CA SER A 267 15.53 16.08 9.02
C SER A 267 14.69 14.83 8.71
N ASN A 268 15.16 13.63 9.02
CA ASN A 268 14.45 12.41 8.61
C ASN A 268 14.16 11.44 9.76
N ALA A 269 14.87 11.50 10.88
CA ALA A 269 14.72 10.52 11.98
C ALA A 269 13.33 10.57 12.62
N LEU A 270 12.83 11.76 12.94
CA LEU A 270 11.51 11.92 13.55
C LEU A 270 10.36 11.57 12.58
N PRO A 271 10.36 12.04 11.31
CA PRO A 271 9.42 11.57 10.30
C PRO A 271 9.46 10.06 10.11
N LEU A 272 10.65 9.44 10.06
CA LEU A 272 10.82 8.01 9.90
C LEU A 272 10.14 7.22 11.03
N LEU A 273 10.36 7.62 12.29
CA LEU A 273 9.74 6.96 13.44
C LEU A 273 8.20 7.06 13.41
N LYS A 274 7.66 8.25 13.13
CA LYS A 274 6.21 8.46 13.02
C LYS A 274 5.59 7.57 11.94
N LEU A 275 6.23 7.51 10.78
CA LEU A 275 5.73 6.72 9.65
C LEU A 275 5.89 5.22 9.85
N LEU A 276 6.99 4.79 10.47
CA LEU A 276 7.22 3.40 10.79
C LEU A 276 6.10 2.85 11.68
N LEU A 277 5.76 3.56 12.77
CA LEU A 277 4.69 3.16 13.66
C LEU A 277 3.33 3.10 12.94
N LEU A 278 3.01 4.14 12.15
CA LEU A 278 1.74 4.22 11.44
C LEU A 278 1.61 3.11 10.37
N ARG A 279 2.71 2.84 9.64
CA ARG A 279 2.74 1.83 8.58
C ARG A 279 2.69 0.41 9.15
N CYS A 280 3.45 0.15 10.22
CA CYS A 280 3.42 -1.14 10.91
C CYS A 280 2.01 -1.46 11.44
N TYR A 281 1.32 -0.50 12.06
CA TYR A 281 -0.05 -0.73 12.51
C TYR A 281 -1.00 -1.01 11.33
N GLY A 282 -0.93 -0.23 10.25
CA GLY A 282 -1.79 -0.38 9.07
C GLY A 282 -1.63 -1.74 8.36
N THR A 283 -0.43 -2.33 8.41
CA THR A 283 -0.16 -3.61 7.73
C THR A 283 -0.63 -4.82 8.53
N ILE A 284 -0.90 -4.70 9.85
CA ILE A 284 -1.36 -5.81 10.69
C ILE A 284 -2.66 -6.43 10.15
N SER A 285 -3.54 -5.62 9.54
CA SER A 285 -4.79 -6.12 8.94
C SER A 285 -4.61 -7.17 7.84
N LEU A 286 -3.44 -7.20 7.20
CA LEU A 286 -3.07 -8.18 6.18
C LEU A 286 -2.24 -9.35 6.73
N SER A 287 -1.97 -9.37 8.05
CA SER A 287 -1.13 -10.38 8.66
C SER A 287 -1.80 -11.76 8.73
N LEU A 288 -0.97 -12.80 8.73
CA LEU A 288 -1.43 -14.18 8.83
C LEU A 288 -2.27 -14.48 10.09
N PRO A 289 -1.92 -13.99 11.31
CA PRO A 289 -2.76 -14.19 12.49
C PRO A 289 -4.17 -13.63 12.31
N VAL A 290 -4.31 -12.39 11.83
CA VAL A 290 -5.62 -11.76 11.59
C VAL A 290 -6.44 -12.58 10.58
N ASN A 291 -5.82 -12.98 9.47
CA ASN A 291 -6.48 -13.79 8.44
C ASN A 291 -6.89 -15.17 8.97
N ARG A 292 -6.07 -15.81 9.80
CA ARG A 292 -6.39 -17.10 10.41
C ARG A 292 -7.60 -17.00 11.34
N THR A 293 -7.58 -16.05 12.27
CA THR A 293 -8.70 -15.81 13.19
C THR A 293 -9.98 -15.49 12.43
N PHE A 294 -9.90 -14.67 11.36
CA PHE A 294 -11.04 -14.37 10.50
C PHE A 294 -11.65 -15.62 9.87
N ILE A 295 -10.83 -16.52 9.33
CA ILE A 295 -11.32 -17.75 8.70
C ILE A 295 -11.92 -18.68 9.76
N THR A 296 -11.25 -18.86 10.90
CA THR A 296 -11.79 -19.66 12.01
C THR A 296 -13.15 -19.13 12.45
N ALA A 297 -13.26 -17.82 12.68
CA ALA A 297 -14.51 -17.18 13.08
C ALA A 297 -15.62 -17.30 12.01
N SER A 298 -15.28 -17.19 10.72
CA SER A 298 -16.24 -17.29 9.61
C SER A 298 -16.74 -18.72 9.40
N VAL A 299 -15.90 -19.73 9.60
CA VAL A 299 -16.32 -21.15 9.54
C VAL A 299 -17.25 -21.47 10.69
N THR A 300 -16.88 -21.07 11.90
CA THR A 300 -17.62 -21.42 13.12
C THR A 300 -18.90 -20.59 13.25
N GLY A 301 -18.84 -19.29 12.95
CA GLY A 301 -19.99 -18.37 13.10
C GLY A 301 -20.98 -18.43 11.94
N LEU A 302 -20.52 -18.22 10.71
CA LEU A 302 -21.39 -18.08 9.54
C LEU A 302 -21.51 -19.33 8.69
N LYS A 303 -20.81 -20.41 9.04
CA LYS A 303 -20.73 -21.68 8.26
C LYS A 303 -20.38 -21.46 6.78
N CYS A 304 -19.77 -20.34 6.44
CA CYS A 304 -19.50 -19.91 5.08
C CYS A 304 -18.15 -19.19 4.95
N THR A 305 -17.08 -19.92 4.66
CA THR A 305 -15.72 -19.38 4.60
C THR A 305 -15.47 -18.53 3.37
N ILE A 306 -15.84 -19.07 2.19
CA ILE A 306 -15.45 -18.47 0.91
C ILE A 306 -16.11 -17.11 0.72
N ASN A 307 -17.41 -16.98 0.93
CA ASN A 307 -18.13 -15.72 0.76
C ASN A 307 -17.65 -14.64 1.75
N CYS A 308 -17.29 -15.02 2.98
CA CYS A 308 -16.76 -14.10 3.98
C CYS A 308 -15.40 -13.53 3.56
N VAL A 309 -14.51 -14.34 2.99
CA VAL A 309 -13.20 -13.88 2.49
C VAL A 309 -13.38 -12.88 1.34
N TYR A 310 -14.31 -13.13 0.41
CA TYR A 310 -14.65 -12.16 -0.64
C TYR A 310 -15.18 -10.86 -0.05
N LEU A 311 -16.08 -10.95 0.92
CA LEU A 311 -16.66 -9.77 1.56
C LEU A 311 -15.59 -8.95 2.29
N LEU A 312 -14.63 -9.60 2.96
CA LEU A 312 -13.50 -8.93 3.60
C LEU A 312 -12.66 -8.15 2.58
N ALA A 313 -12.37 -8.77 1.43
CA ALA A 313 -11.62 -8.11 0.36
C ALA A 313 -12.40 -6.93 -0.24
N ILE A 314 -13.72 -7.06 -0.42
CA ILE A 314 -14.58 -5.97 -0.87
C ILE A 314 -14.60 -4.83 0.17
N CYS A 315 -14.65 -5.14 1.47
CA CYS A 315 -14.51 -4.16 2.54
C CYS A 315 -13.17 -3.41 2.47
N GLY A 316 -12.09 -4.11 2.14
CA GLY A 316 -10.78 -3.51 1.89
C GLY A 316 -10.77 -2.53 0.71
N VAL A 317 -11.37 -2.91 -0.43
CA VAL A 317 -11.53 -2.01 -1.60
C VAL A 317 -12.39 -0.81 -1.24
N PHE A 318 -13.56 -1.05 -0.63
CA PHE A 318 -14.47 0.02 -0.24
C PHE A 318 -13.82 1.01 0.73
N GLY A 319 -13.16 0.51 1.78
CA GLY A 319 -12.42 1.33 2.72
C GLY A 319 -11.33 2.15 2.03
N SER A 320 -10.57 1.54 1.11
CA SER A 320 -9.51 2.21 0.36
C SER A 320 -10.04 3.34 -0.53
N ILE A 321 -11.12 3.11 -1.26
CA ILE A 321 -11.77 4.14 -2.09
C ILE A 321 -12.32 5.27 -1.22
N LEU A 322 -13.01 4.92 -0.11
CA LEU A 322 -13.53 5.91 0.83
C LEU A 322 -12.41 6.77 1.40
N GLY A 323 -11.31 6.15 1.84
CA GLY A 323 -10.13 6.85 2.36
C GLY A 323 -9.50 7.78 1.34
N ALA A 324 -9.30 7.33 0.10
CA ALA A 324 -8.76 8.15 -0.97
C ALA A 324 -9.62 9.38 -1.30
N LEU A 325 -10.94 9.24 -1.22
CA LEU A 325 -11.87 10.36 -1.43
C LEU A 325 -11.90 11.33 -0.23
N CYS A 326 -11.59 10.84 0.95
CA CYS A 326 -11.67 11.61 2.20
C CYS A 326 -10.33 12.29 2.53
N VAL A 327 -9.19 11.71 2.19
CA VAL A 327 -7.85 12.18 2.61
C VAL A 327 -7.51 13.58 2.12
N ASP A 328 -7.97 13.97 0.92
CA ASP A 328 -7.79 15.31 0.38
C ASP A 328 -8.95 16.28 0.75
N LYS A 329 -10.00 15.81 1.45
CA LYS A 329 -11.15 16.62 1.85
C LYS A 329 -11.14 16.97 3.34
N TYR A 330 -10.83 15.99 4.20
CA TYR A 330 -10.90 16.13 5.65
C TYR A 330 -9.53 16.24 6.32
N GLY A 331 -8.45 16.06 5.54
CA GLY A 331 -7.07 16.10 6.02
C GLY A 331 -6.53 14.73 6.41
N ARG A 332 -5.19 14.59 6.31
CA ARG A 332 -4.48 13.32 6.55
C ARG A 332 -4.49 12.94 8.02
N ARG A 333 -4.23 13.93 8.91
CA ARG A 333 -4.18 13.72 10.36
C ARG A 333 -5.51 13.26 10.92
N ASN A 334 -6.60 13.95 10.59
CA ASN A 334 -7.91 13.68 11.14
C ASN A 334 -8.39 12.28 10.77
N ILE A 335 -8.20 11.87 9.50
CA ILE A 335 -8.58 10.55 9.02
C ILE A 335 -7.75 9.46 9.69
N ALA A 336 -6.44 9.66 9.85
CA ALA A 336 -5.57 8.70 10.54
C ALA A 336 -5.99 8.52 12.00
N VAL A 337 -6.29 9.61 12.71
CA VAL A 337 -6.71 9.57 14.12
C VAL A 337 -8.03 8.85 14.28
N ILE A 338 -9.06 9.23 13.52
CA ILE A 338 -10.37 8.59 13.57
C ILE A 338 -10.23 7.08 13.29
N SER A 339 -9.47 6.74 12.26
CA SER A 339 -9.26 5.35 11.88
C SER A 339 -8.51 4.54 12.95
N LEU A 340 -7.47 5.09 13.58
CA LEU A 340 -6.73 4.44 14.66
C LEU A 340 -7.62 4.18 15.88
N LEU A 341 -8.43 5.15 16.28
CA LEU A 341 -9.33 5.01 17.42
C LEU A 341 -10.42 3.96 17.15
N PHE A 342 -11.11 4.04 16.01
CA PHE A 342 -12.16 3.08 15.68
C PHE A 342 -11.63 1.67 15.41
N SER A 343 -10.55 1.52 14.65
CA SER A 343 -9.94 0.20 14.41
C SER A 343 -9.37 -0.39 15.72
N GLY A 344 -8.75 0.45 16.56
CA GLY A 344 -8.28 0.03 17.88
C GLY A 344 -9.42 -0.45 18.77
N THR A 345 -10.55 0.26 18.81
CA THR A 345 -11.74 -0.16 19.54
C THR A 345 -12.32 -1.47 19.00
N CYS A 346 -12.42 -1.64 17.68
CA CYS A 346 -12.87 -2.91 17.09
C CYS A 346 -11.95 -4.07 17.48
N ALA A 347 -10.63 -3.88 17.41
CA ALA A 347 -9.66 -4.92 17.80
C ALA A 347 -9.75 -5.26 19.30
N PHE A 348 -9.90 -4.26 20.16
CA PHE A 348 -10.06 -4.45 21.61
C PHE A 348 -11.33 -5.26 21.92
N LEU A 349 -12.47 -4.92 21.30
CA LEU A 349 -13.72 -5.66 21.46
C LEU A 349 -13.60 -7.10 20.96
N MET A 350 -12.92 -7.32 19.81
CA MET A 350 -12.64 -8.67 19.31
C MET A 350 -11.85 -9.50 20.33
N GLY A 351 -10.81 -8.90 20.95
CA GLY A 351 -10.03 -9.55 22.02
C GLY A 351 -10.91 -9.98 23.18
N GLY A 352 -11.84 -9.11 23.64
CA GLY A 352 -12.78 -9.41 24.72
C GLY A 352 -13.74 -10.54 24.40
N ILE A 353 -14.31 -10.53 23.19
CA ILE A 353 -15.22 -11.58 22.74
C ILE A 353 -14.50 -12.92 22.59
N LEU A 354 -13.34 -12.94 22.00
CA LEU A 354 -12.53 -14.16 21.85
C LEU A 354 -12.13 -14.72 23.21
N HIS A 355 -11.75 -13.88 24.18
CA HIS A 355 -11.44 -14.31 25.53
C HIS A 355 -12.65 -14.95 26.20
N TYR A 356 -13.83 -14.32 26.09
CA TYR A 356 -15.08 -14.87 26.60
C TYR A 356 -15.42 -16.23 25.97
N ILE A 357 -15.24 -16.40 24.65
CA ILE A 357 -15.47 -17.65 23.96
C ILE A 357 -14.55 -18.77 24.49
N TYR A 358 -13.28 -18.48 24.69
CA TYR A 358 -12.31 -19.47 25.17
C TYR A 358 -12.52 -19.90 26.63
N GLU A 359 -13.09 -19.02 27.46
CA GLU A 359 -13.42 -19.37 28.86
C GLU A 359 -14.76 -20.13 29.01
N GLN A 360 -15.75 -19.86 28.15
CA GLN A 360 -17.09 -20.43 28.26
C GLN A 360 -17.43 -21.49 27.19
N ILE A 361 -16.61 -22.50 27.04
CA ILE A 361 -16.76 -23.58 26.04
C ILE A 361 -18.11 -24.39 26.15
N SER A 362 -18.97 -24.12 27.14
CA SER A 362 -20.06 -25.01 27.54
C SER A 362 -21.41 -24.89 26.80
N THR A 363 -21.63 -23.88 25.95
CA THR A 363 -22.93 -23.70 25.24
C THR A 363 -22.78 -23.44 23.75
N ILE A 364 -23.06 -24.43 22.92
CA ILE A 364 -22.88 -24.44 21.46
C ILE A 364 -23.60 -23.26 20.75
N LEU A 365 -24.80 -22.89 21.20
CA LEU A 365 -25.61 -21.83 20.57
C LEU A 365 -25.02 -20.44 20.80
N LEU A 366 -24.53 -20.18 21.98
CA LEU A 366 -23.94 -18.88 22.34
C LEU A 366 -22.62 -18.64 21.62
N THR A 367 -21.80 -19.70 21.45
CA THR A 367 -20.55 -19.61 20.71
C THR A 367 -20.74 -19.25 19.24
N HIS A 368 -21.84 -19.69 18.61
CA HIS A 368 -22.13 -19.38 17.20
C HIS A 368 -22.36 -17.88 17.01
N LEU A 369 -23.26 -17.28 17.80
CA LEU A 369 -23.57 -15.84 17.74
C LEU A 369 -22.36 -14.96 18.07
N THR A 370 -21.51 -15.39 19.01
CA THR A 370 -20.31 -14.63 19.39
C THR A 370 -19.24 -14.64 18.29
N PHE A 371 -19.06 -15.75 17.57
CA PHE A 371 -18.17 -15.80 16.40
C PHE A 371 -18.70 -14.96 15.22
N GLU A 372 -20.01 -14.92 14.99
CA GLU A 372 -20.59 -14.00 14.00
C GLU A 372 -20.26 -12.54 14.31
N LEU A 373 -20.35 -12.14 15.58
CA LEU A 373 -20.01 -10.79 16.00
C LEU A 373 -18.52 -10.47 15.75
N VAL A 374 -17.62 -11.43 15.99
CA VAL A 374 -16.18 -11.27 15.65
C VAL A 374 -16.01 -11.01 14.15
N VAL A 375 -16.73 -11.75 13.27
CA VAL A 375 -16.64 -11.53 11.82
C VAL A 375 -17.11 -10.12 11.42
N TYR A 376 -18.23 -9.64 11.98
CA TYR A 376 -18.71 -8.27 11.70
C TYR A 376 -17.75 -7.20 12.21
N LEU A 377 -17.15 -7.39 13.39
CA LEU A 377 -16.13 -6.47 13.90
C LEU A 377 -14.87 -6.47 13.03
N MET A 378 -14.50 -7.61 12.44
CA MET A 378 -13.39 -7.68 11.50
C MET A 378 -13.67 -6.93 10.20
N PHE A 379 -14.89 -6.97 9.66
CA PHE A 379 -15.26 -6.14 8.51
C PHE A 379 -15.16 -4.65 8.85
N CYS A 380 -15.65 -4.22 10.00
CA CYS A 380 -15.51 -2.84 10.47
C CYS A 380 -14.03 -2.46 10.65
N TYR A 381 -13.24 -3.29 11.34
CA TYR A 381 -11.81 -3.10 11.51
C TYR A 381 -11.10 -2.90 10.17
N GLN A 382 -11.38 -3.76 9.19
CA GLN A 382 -10.78 -3.70 7.86
C GLN A 382 -11.13 -2.40 7.13
N ILE A 383 -12.40 -1.98 7.16
CA ILE A 383 -12.84 -0.72 6.53
C ILE A 383 -12.11 0.47 7.15
N PHE A 384 -12.05 0.55 8.49
CA PHE A 384 -11.40 1.68 9.17
C PHE A 384 -9.89 1.71 8.92
N VAL A 385 -9.19 0.58 9.02
CA VAL A 385 -7.75 0.52 8.72
C VAL A 385 -7.47 0.95 7.29
N CYS A 386 -8.24 0.46 6.32
CA CYS A 386 -8.06 0.81 4.92
C CYS A 386 -8.42 2.27 4.63
N ALA A 387 -9.53 2.77 5.20
CA ALA A 387 -9.98 4.14 4.95
C ALA A 387 -9.08 5.22 5.55
N GLY A 388 -8.37 4.94 6.64
CA GLY A 388 -7.61 5.97 7.33
C GLY A 388 -6.13 5.70 7.44
N VAL A 389 -5.71 4.76 8.29
CA VAL A 389 -4.29 4.54 8.60
C VAL A 389 -3.49 4.20 7.35
N SER A 390 -3.99 3.25 6.54
CA SER A 390 -3.29 2.82 5.33
C SER A 390 -3.19 3.94 4.30
N MET A 391 -4.25 4.75 4.11
CA MET A 391 -4.23 5.86 3.18
C MET A 391 -3.34 7.00 3.65
N ALA A 392 -3.50 7.44 4.90
CA ALA A 392 -2.70 8.53 5.45
C ALA A 392 -1.21 8.18 5.47
N SER A 393 -0.85 6.93 5.84
CA SER A 393 0.54 6.48 5.85
C SER A 393 1.17 6.52 4.45
N SER A 394 0.47 6.08 3.40
CA SER A 394 0.97 6.14 2.02
C SER A 394 1.22 7.58 1.57
N VAL A 395 0.27 8.50 1.86
CA VAL A 395 0.43 9.92 1.51
C VAL A 395 1.61 10.54 2.26
N TYR A 396 1.73 10.31 3.56
CA TYR A 396 2.85 10.80 4.35
C TYR A 396 4.20 10.27 3.88
N MET A 397 4.28 9.01 3.42
CA MET A 397 5.50 8.44 2.82
C MET A 397 5.97 9.27 1.62
N SER A 398 5.05 9.86 0.85
CA SER A 398 5.41 10.71 -0.29
C SER A 398 5.85 12.12 0.10
N GLU A 399 5.50 12.62 1.30
CA GLU A 399 5.62 14.02 1.72
C GLU A 399 6.67 14.27 2.82
N ALA A 400 7.03 13.25 3.62
CA ALA A 400 7.73 13.45 4.89
C ALA A 400 9.25 13.55 4.80
N PHE A 401 9.86 13.07 3.71
CA PHE A 401 11.30 12.90 3.63
C PHE A 401 11.98 13.87 2.67
N THR A 402 13.23 14.23 3.00
CA THR A 402 14.10 15.04 2.13
C THR A 402 14.43 14.28 0.85
N VAL A 403 14.67 15.00 -0.23
CA VAL A 403 14.88 14.42 -1.57
C VAL A 403 16.04 13.43 -1.56
N ALA A 404 17.16 13.78 -0.94
CA ALA A 404 18.37 12.95 -0.91
C ALA A 404 18.19 11.62 -0.16
N MET A 405 17.31 11.58 0.85
CA MET A 405 17.11 10.41 1.71
C MET A 405 15.79 9.69 1.47
N LYS A 406 14.88 10.26 0.65
CA LYS A 406 13.51 9.77 0.46
C LYS A 406 13.43 8.29 0.15
N ALA A 407 14.12 7.83 -0.89
CA ALA A 407 14.08 6.42 -1.29
C ALA A 407 14.65 5.48 -0.21
N LYS A 408 15.70 5.90 0.51
CA LYS A 408 16.32 5.11 1.60
C LYS A 408 15.39 5.03 2.81
N CYS A 409 14.78 6.15 3.21
CA CYS A 409 13.82 6.17 4.32
C CYS A 409 12.56 5.36 3.99
N LEU A 410 12.05 5.45 2.76
CA LEU A 410 10.94 4.62 2.29
C LEU A 410 11.30 3.14 2.35
N ALA A 411 12.47 2.75 1.86
CA ALA A 411 12.94 1.36 1.93
C ALA A 411 13.05 0.87 3.38
N ALA A 412 13.57 1.69 4.29
CA ALA A 412 13.63 1.34 5.71
C ALA A 412 12.24 1.08 6.29
N VAL A 413 11.24 1.93 5.98
CA VAL A 413 9.85 1.72 6.42
C VAL A 413 9.30 0.42 5.86
N VAL A 414 9.50 0.15 4.56
CA VAL A 414 9.00 -1.08 3.91
C VAL A 414 9.69 -2.32 4.48
N VAL A 415 11.01 -2.29 4.69
CA VAL A 415 11.74 -3.41 5.31
C VAL A 415 11.19 -3.72 6.70
N CYS A 416 10.95 -2.70 7.54
CA CYS A 416 10.35 -2.90 8.87
C CYS A 416 8.91 -3.43 8.77
N GLU A 417 8.12 -2.96 7.81
CA GLU A 417 6.78 -3.47 7.51
C GLU A 417 6.83 -4.98 7.18
N GLN A 418 7.74 -5.40 6.30
CA GLN A 418 7.89 -6.81 5.93
C GLN A 418 8.47 -7.65 7.07
N ALA A 419 9.44 -7.13 7.83
CA ALA A 419 9.98 -7.81 9.00
C ALA A 419 8.88 -8.10 10.05
N LEU A 420 7.96 -7.14 10.27
CA LEU A 420 6.81 -7.36 11.14
C LEU A 420 5.91 -8.49 10.61
N GLN A 421 5.61 -8.51 9.31
CA GLN A 421 4.81 -9.57 8.70
C GLN A 421 5.45 -10.95 8.84
N ILE A 422 6.76 -11.04 8.60
CA ILE A 422 7.53 -12.28 8.78
C ILE A 422 7.50 -12.71 10.25
N THR A 423 7.73 -11.78 11.17
CA THR A 423 7.72 -12.07 12.62
C THR A 423 6.35 -12.59 13.07
N LEU A 424 5.25 -11.95 12.65
CA LEU A 424 3.89 -12.39 12.97
C LEU A 424 3.59 -13.77 12.37
N ALA A 425 4.08 -14.05 11.17
CA ALA A 425 3.95 -15.37 10.54
C ALA A 425 4.71 -16.43 11.35
N LEU A 426 5.94 -16.15 11.77
CA LEU A 426 6.77 -17.07 12.55
C LEU A 426 6.19 -17.32 13.96
N ILE A 427 5.70 -16.29 14.63
CA ILE A 427 5.04 -16.42 15.93
C ILE A 427 3.84 -17.38 15.82
N LEU A 428 3.03 -17.25 14.77
CA LEU A 428 1.89 -18.14 14.55
C LEU A 428 2.28 -19.61 14.40
N PHE A 429 3.52 -19.89 13.97
CA PHE A 429 4.00 -21.26 13.75
C PHE A 429 4.66 -21.90 14.95
N TYR A 430 5.48 -21.12 15.65
CA TYR A 430 6.42 -21.66 16.64
C TYR A 430 5.99 -21.40 18.09
N VAL A 431 4.94 -20.60 18.27
CA VAL A 431 4.45 -20.23 19.61
C VAL A 431 2.97 -20.61 19.72
N ASP A 432 2.53 -21.05 20.89
CA ASP A 432 1.10 -21.20 21.17
C ASP A 432 0.45 -19.80 21.15
N PHE A 433 -0.18 -19.52 20.00
CA PHE A 433 -0.67 -18.19 19.67
C PHE A 433 -1.97 -17.89 20.43
N ASN A 434 -1.90 -16.97 21.39
CA ASN A 434 -3.06 -16.49 22.13
C ASN A 434 -3.79 -15.39 21.34
N GLU A 435 -4.83 -15.79 20.58
CA GLU A 435 -5.61 -14.87 19.73
C GLU A 435 -6.26 -13.73 20.54
N PRO A 436 -6.94 -13.96 21.69
CA PRO A 436 -7.49 -12.88 22.52
C PRO A 436 -6.46 -11.83 22.91
N LEU A 437 -5.33 -12.26 23.45
CA LEU A 437 -4.26 -11.36 23.89
C LEU A 437 -3.69 -10.54 22.73
N PHE A 438 -3.55 -11.14 21.56
CA PHE A 438 -3.09 -10.45 20.35
C PHE A 438 -4.03 -9.32 19.95
N PHE A 439 -5.34 -9.56 19.89
CA PHE A 439 -6.31 -8.53 19.55
C PHE A 439 -6.45 -7.45 20.63
N PHE A 440 -6.36 -7.80 21.92
CA PHE A 440 -6.26 -6.80 22.98
C PHE A 440 -5.06 -5.89 22.80
N PHE A 441 -3.89 -6.47 22.52
CA PHE A 441 -2.66 -5.70 22.31
C PHE A 441 -2.79 -4.75 21.11
N ILE A 442 -3.27 -5.22 19.96
CA ILE A 442 -3.52 -4.38 18.78
C ILE A 442 -4.52 -3.26 19.10
N GLY A 443 -5.57 -3.58 19.84
CA GLY A 443 -6.60 -2.63 20.24
C GLY A 443 -6.03 -1.50 21.09
N VAL A 444 -5.28 -1.84 22.13
CA VAL A 444 -4.62 -0.86 23.01
C VAL A 444 -3.60 -0.02 22.24
N VAL A 445 -2.75 -0.66 21.43
CA VAL A 445 -1.76 0.04 20.60
C VAL A 445 -2.46 1.01 19.64
N GLY A 446 -3.54 0.59 18.97
CA GLY A 446 -4.31 1.45 18.07
C GLY A 446 -4.90 2.68 18.77
N MET A 447 -5.51 2.50 19.93
CA MET A 447 -6.08 3.61 20.70
C MET A 447 -4.99 4.57 21.21
N VAL A 448 -3.89 4.06 21.76
CA VAL A 448 -2.75 4.88 22.21
C VAL A 448 -2.13 5.64 21.04
N MET A 449 -1.89 4.98 19.92
CA MET A 449 -1.40 5.63 18.71
C MET A 449 -2.36 6.69 18.19
N GLY A 450 -3.68 6.46 18.27
CA GLY A 450 -4.70 7.43 17.89
C GLY A 450 -4.62 8.71 18.73
N ILE A 451 -4.46 8.56 20.04
CA ILE A 451 -4.27 9.70 20.95
C ILE A 451 -2.93 10.42 20.65
N LEU A 452 -1.84 9.68 20.50
CA LEU A 452 -0.54 10.27 20.17
C LEU A 452 -0.55 10.97 18.79
N ALA A 453 -1.28 10.43 17.83
CA ALA A 453 -1.41 11.01 16.50
C ALA A 453 -2.09 12.41 16.52
N LEU A 454 -2.97 12.68 17.47
CA LEU A 454 -3.55 14.02 17.67
C LEU A 454 -2.50 15.09 17.94
N PHE A 455 -1.43 14.75 18.65
CA PHE A 455 -0.41 15.70 19.06
C PHE A 455 0.80 15.71 18.12
N PHE A 456 1.21 14.55 17.64
CA PHE A 456 2.49 14.37 16.93
C PHE A 456 2.39 14.33 15.40
N LEU A 457 1.21 13.99 14.83
CA LEU A 457 1.07 13.96 13.37
C LEU A 457 0.75 15.37 12.83
N PRO A 458 1.51 15.85 11.84
CA PRO A 458 1.22 17.13 11.21
C PRO A 458 0.06 17.00 10.20
N GLU A 459 -0.76 18.04 10.09
CA GLU A 459 -1.69 18.13 8.96
C GLU A 459 -0.98 18.73 7.75
N THR A 460 -0.99 18.01 6.63
CA THR A 460 -0.28 18.38 5.39
C THR A 460 -1.21 18.63 4.20
N MET A 461 -2.51 18.75 4.44
CA MET A 461 -3.51 18.95 3.38
C MET A 461 -3.24 20.25 2.61
N CYS A 462 -3.24 20.15 1.27
CA CYS A 462 -3.02 21.28 0.34
C CYS A 462 -1.68 22.01 0.50
N MET A 463 -0.71 21.44 1.22
CA MET A 463 0.63 22.00 1.38
C MET A 463 1.54 21.60 0.22
N SER A 464 2.56 22.41 -0.05
CA SER A 464 3.65 22.04 -0.94
C SER A 464 4.50 20.91 -0.32
N LEU A 465 5.33 20.25 -1.12
CA LEU A 465 6.23 19.20 -0.59
C LEU A 465 7.24 19.79 0.40
N TYR A 466 7.73 21.00 0.12
CA TYR A 466 8.65 21.71 0.99
C TYR A 466 8.02 22.09 2.34
N GLU A 467 6.81 22.69 2.32
CA GLU A 467 6.07 23.04 3.53
C GLU A 467 5.74 21.80 4.38
N SER A 468 5.36 20.68 3.73
CA SER A 468 5.08 19.42 4.41
C SER A 468 6.32 18.87 5.10
N LEU A 469 7.46 18.87 4.42
CA LEU A 469 8.76 18.46 4.96
C LEU A 469 9.14 19.25 6.20
N VAL A 470 9.06 20.59 6.13
CA VAL A 470 9.38 21.48 7.26
C VAL A 470 8.45 21.22 8.44
N LYS A 471 7.15 20.98 8.18
CA LYS A 471 6.17 20.74 9.22
C LYS A 471 6.35 19.39 9.93
N PHE A 472 6.80 18.34 9.20
CA PHE A 472 7.13 17.06 9.80
C PHE A 472 8.28 17.11 10.80
N ASN A 473 9.23 18.03 10.57
CA ASN A 473 10.42 18.19 11.39
C ASN A 473 10.22 19.13 12.60
N LYS A 474 9.11 19.86 12.65
CA LYS A 474 8.78 20.66 13.84
C LYS A 474 8.30 19.72 14.94
N VAL A 475 8.97 19.80 16.09
CA VAL A 475 8.47 19.20 17.33
C VAL A 475 7.27 20.04 17.77
N PRO A 476 6.14 19.46 18.18
CA PRO A 476 5.05 20.25 18.77
C PRO A 476 5.59 20.98 20.00
N SER A 477 5.47 22.30 19.97
CA SER A 477 5.78 23.17 21.12
C SER A 477 4.68 23.08 22.15
#